data_0bf48f0ffc4003a1a68ce01beaec04eb
#
_entry.id   0bf48f0ffc4003a1a68ce01beaec04eb
#
_cell.length_a   1.000
_cell.length_b   1.000
_cell.length_c   1.000
_cell.angle_alpha   90.00
_cell.angle_beta   90.00
_cell.angle_gamma   90.00
#
_symmetry.space_group_name_H-M   'P 1'
#
loop_
_entity.id
_entity.type
_entity.pdbx_description
1 polymer ?
#
loop_
_entity_poly.entity_id
_entity_poly.type
_entity_poly.pdbx_seq_one_letter_code
_entity_poly.pdbx_strand_id
1 'polypeptide(L)'
;MRRTIILLVGLLLCLHTQAQMHSYDTSFTYSQQNFVDTIPIEVVDDQIYIMGTVGGHPCRFNLDTGSSQGSLYMGSRVQGLRSLGNVVSRDAAGNLDTVAVVELPSLTLGKLTIDHYVASVFQREKPRYTYDAILGFDLLNKGLCCKIDARQGWMILTDRRDYFDHEPGVGLHYRLKWFVPYVLVSPFKRHTDEVLFDTGSRQLFTMNKESFDVHAYKSKNVESQVEERVNGSFTIGQLGAERPSEVVFMKLDRLKWDTFSFKSVRAMTTQGASRIGASILRYGTVTINGFRRKIFFQPYEGGDSVEVNNKTYTIAYVPGRDGRPVVGLLTKSSDEYRAGLRQGDTIMAIDGKAVASFQDFQRYPFVEGQTYTLTVRGQNGMERQVPFTR
;
A
#
# COMPACT_ATOMS: atom_id res chain seq x y z
N MET A 1 3.21 24.10 52.60
CA MET A 1 1.96 23.80 51.87
C MET A 1 1.95 24.21 50.37
N ARG A 2 2.58 25.30 49.92
CA ARG A 2 2.56 25.69 48.46
C ARG A 2 3.35 24.80 47.50
N ARG A 3 4.40 24.10 47.94
CA ARG A 3 5.20 23.22 47.05
C ARG A 3 4.55 21.86 46.72
N THR A 4 3.67 21.35 47.61
CA THR A 4 3.00 20.06 47.42
C THR A 4 1.84 20.16 46.46
N ILE A 5 1.20 21.32 46.36
CA ILE A 5 0.07 21.56 45.45
C ILE A 5 0.54 21.67 44.01
N ILE A 6 1.74 22.23 43.74
CA ILE A 6 2.29 22.33 42.37
C ILE A 6 2.67 20.94 41.83
N LEU A 7 3.14 20.02 42.68
CA LEU A 7 3.44 18.64 42.28
C LEU A 7 2.18 17.83 41.96
N LEU A 8 1.07 18.05 42.69
CA LEU A 8 -0.20 17.36 42.41
C LEU A 8 -0.86 17.85 41.11
N VAL A 9 -0.79 19.14 40.82
CA VAL A 9 -1.31 19.71 39.56
C VAL A 9 -0.48 19.26 38.36
N GLY A 10 0.85 19.15 38.49
CA GLY A 10 1.72 18.61 37.48
C GLY A 10 1.46 17.12 37.17
N LEU A 11 1.15 16.31 38.18
CA LEU A 11 0.80 14.89 38.02
C LEU A 11 -0.60 14.70 37.38
N LEU A 12 -1.55 15.56 37.66
CA LEU A 12 -2.89 15.54 37.04
C LEU A 12 -2.87 15.99 35.58
N LEU A 13 -1.97 16.89 35.17
CA LEU A 13 -1.80 17.30 33.77
C LEU A 13 -1.06 16.25 32.90
N CYS A 14 -0.22 15.40 33.51
CA CYS A 14 0.42 14.28 32.79
C CYS A 14 -0.50 13.08 32.52
N LEU A 15 -1.66 12.99 33.15
CA LEU A 15 -2.61 11.90 32.96
C LEU A 15 -3.60 12.10 31.80
N HIS A 16 -3.53 13.24 31.09
CA HIS A 16 -4.49 13.55 30.03
C HIS A 16 -3.92 13.50 28.61
N THR A 17 -2.71 12.97 28.39
CA THR A 17 -2.13 12.81 27.04
C THR A 17 -1.86 11.36 26.67
N GLN A 18 -2.63 10.43 27.18
CA GLN A 18 -2.81 9.19 26.43
C GLN A 18 -3.86 9.50 25.37
N ALA A 19 -3.40 9.87 24.17
CA ALA A 19 -4.24 9.76 22.98
C ALA A 19 -4.68 8.29 22.93
N GLN A 20 -5.88 8.02 23.41
CA GLN A 20 -6.52 6.73 23.22
C GLN A 20 -6.63 6.55 21.71
N MET A 21 -5.72 5.74 21.15
CA MET A 21 -5.95 5.13 19.86
C MET A 21 -7.13 4.17 20.07
N HIS A 22 -8.34 4.69 19.95
CA HIS A 22 -9.52 3.85 19.88
C HIS A 22 -9.40 3.04 18.59
N SER A 23 -8.92 1.79 18.68
CA SER A 23 -9.32 0.81 17.72
C SER A 23 -10.81 0.65 17.90
N TYR A 24 -11.62 1.13 16.98
CA TYR A 24 -13.03 0.79 16.99
C TYR A 24 -13.13 -0.72 16.98
N ASP A 25 -13.90 -1.27 17.92
CA ASP A 25 -14.09 -2.70 17.99
C ASP A 25 -14.80 -3.14 16.71
N THR A 26 -14.04 -3.81 15.85
CA THR A 26 -14.49 -4.31 14.57
C THR A 26 -15.25 -5.62 14.79
N SER A 27 -16.34 -5.59 15.52
CA SER A 27 -17.18 -6.76 15.82
C SER A 27 -18.18 -7.04 14.69
N PHE A 28 -17.72 -7.16 13.46
CA PHE A 28 -18.59 -7.60 12.37
C PHE A 28 -18.98 -9.08 12.52
N THR A 29 -20.11 -9.45 11.97
CA THR A 29 -20.65 -10.80 11.97
C THR A 29 -20.81 -11.34 10.55
N TYR A 30 -20.77 -12.67 10.38
CA TYR A 30 -20.96 -13.33 9.09
C TYR A 30 -22.29 -14.06 9.03
N SER A 31 -22.93 -14.04 7.87
CA SER A 31 -24.15 -14.78 7.60
C SER A 31 -23.98 -16.29 7.57
N GLN A 32 -22.76 -16.78 7.39
CA GLN A 32 -22.45 -18.20 7.26
C GLN A 32 -21.32 -18.59 8.20
N GLN A 33 -21.31 -19.86 8.59
CA GLN A 33 -20.23 -20.47 9.36
C GLN A 33 -19.78 -21.75 8.66
N ASN A 34 -18.51 -22.12 8.88
CA ASN A 34 -17.89 -23.31 8.31
C ASN A 34 -17.98 -23.36 6.78
N PHE A 35 -17.82 -22.21 6.14
CA PHE A 35 -17.93 -22.05 4.68
C PHE A 35 -16.58 -22.11 3.98
N VAL A 36 -16.64 -22.39 2.69
CA VAL A 36 -15.56 -22.14 1.71
C VAL A 36 -16.21 -21.50 0.51
N ASP A 37 -15.76 -20.32 0.14
CA ASP A 37 -16.26 -19.61 -1.04
C ASP A 37 -15.10 -19.25 -1.97
N THR A 38 -15.34 -19.38 -3.28
CA THR A 38 -14.39 -18.97 -4.33
C THR A 38 -14.94 -17.72 -5.02
N ILE A 39 -14.26 -16.63 -4.83
CA ILE A 39 -14.67 -15.30 -5.27
C ILE A 39 -13.82 -14.90 -6.48
N PRO A 40 -14.41 -14.49 -7.61
CA PRO A 40 -13.69 -13.90 -8.72
C PRO A 40 -12.97 -12.61 -8.28
N ILE A 41 -11.71 -12.45 -8.70
CA ILE A 41 -10.96 -11.23 -8.50
C ILE A 41 -10.43 -10.70 -9.82
N GLU A 42 -10.21 -9.41 -9.88
CA GLU A 42 -9.53 -8.73 -10.98
C GLU A 42 -8.20 -8.17 -10.45
N VAL A 43 -7.10 -8.39 -11.15
CA VAL A 43 -5.80 -7.81 -10.80
C VAL A 43 -5.39 -6.85 -11.90
N VAL A 44 -5.31 -5.57 -11.56
CA VAL A 44 -4.93 -4.49 -12.49
C VAL A 44 -3.79 -3.70 -11.86
N ASP A 45 -2.68 -3.57 -12.56
CA ASP A 45 -1.48 -2.87 -12.09
C ASP A 45 -1.05 -3.32 -10.67
N ASP A 46 -1.05 -4.62 -10.43
CA ASP A 46 -0.75 -5.25 -9.13
C ASP A 46 -1.70 -4.86 -7.98
N GLN A 47 -2.90 -4.38 -8.28
CA GLN A 47 -3.94 -4.15 -7.29
C GLN A 47 -5.04 -5.19 -7.43
N ILE A 48 -5.52 -5.70 -6.30
CA ILE A 48 -6.54 -6.76 -6.24
C ILE A 48 -7.90 -6.10 -6.06
N TYR A 49 -8.81 -6.37 -6.99
CA TYR A 49 -10.18 -5.87 -6.94
C TYR A 49 -11.18 -7.02 -6.80
N ILE A 50 -12.18 -6.79 -5.97
CA ILE A 50 -13.26 -7.73 -5.68
C ILE A 50 -14.57 -7.02 -5.93
N MET A 51 -15.48 -7.65 -6.65
CA MET A 51 -16.85 -7.15 -6.81
C MET A 51 -17.72 -7.70 -5.68
N GLY A 52 -18.52 -6.83 -5.09
CA GLY A 52 -19.47 -7.17 -4.05
C GLY A 52 -20.59 -6.15 -3.99
N THR A 53 -21.32 -6.11 -2.87
CA THR A 53 -22.37 -5.10 -2.66
C THR A 53 -22.28 -4.50 -1.26
N VAL A 54 -22.76 -3.26 -1.09
CA VAL A 54 -23.01 -2.63 0.21
C VAL A 54 -24.44 -2.12 0.22
N GLY A 55 -25.24 -2.59 1.18
CA GLY A 55 -26.68 -2.26 1.21
C GLY A 55 -27.41 -2.66 -0.07
N GLY A 56 -26.98 -3.74 -0.75
CA GLY A 56 -27.53 -4.20 -2.03
C GLY A 56 -27.02 -3.45 -3.26
N HIS A 57 -26.22 -2.39 -3.13
CA HIS A 57 -25.64 -1.64 -4.24
C HIS A 57 -24.29 -2.22 -4.67
N PRO A 58 -24.04 -2.45 -5.96
CA PRO A 58 -22.77 -2.94 -6.47
C PRO A 58 -21.62 -2.01 -6.08
N CYS A 59 -20.56 -2.59 -5.52
CA CYS A 59 -19.33 -1.90 -5.12
C CYS A 59 -18.10 -2.68 -5.58
N ARG A 60 -17.06 -1.97 -5.97
CA ARG A 60 -15.75 -2.52 -6.28
C ARG A 60 -14.81 -2.23 -5.11
N PHE A 61 -14.27 -3.27 -4.54
CA PHE A 61 -13.36 -3.19 -3.39
C PHE A 61 -11.92 -3.40 -3.82
N ASN A 62 -10.99 -2.68 -3.20
CA ASN A 62 -9.56 -3.02 -3.24
C ASN A 62 -9.20 -3.79 -1.98
N LEU A 63 -8.51 -4.93 -2.10
CA LEU A 63 -8.01 -5.70 -0.97
C LEU A 63 -6.63 -5.16 -0.57
N ASP A 64 -6.54 -4.59 0.62
CA ASP A 64 -5.35 -3.93 1.16
C ASP A 64 -4.99 -4.47 2.54
N THR A 65 -4.06 -5.43 2.59
CA THR A 65 -3.59 -6.02 3.86
C THR A 65 -2.69 -5.08 4.67
N GLY A 66 -2.24 -3.96 4.10
CA GLY A 66 -1.52 -2.90 4.79
C GLY A 66 -2.45 -1.94 5.54
N SER A 67 -3.76 -2.01 5.27
CA SER A 67 -4.79 -1.27 6.01
C SER A 67 -5.32 -2.08 7.17
N SER A 68 -5.28 -1.52 8.39
CA SER A 68 -5.78 -2.20 9.60
C SER A 68 -7.29 -2.31 9.66
N GLN A 69 -8.00 -1.52 8.85
CA GLN A 69 -9.46 -1.41 8.81
C GLN A 69 -9.89 -1.01 7.40
N GLY A 70 -11.13 -1.34 7.03
CA GLY A 70 -11.71 -0.90 5.79
C GLY A 70 -11.78 0.63 5.65
N SER A 71 -11.86 1.10 4.41
CA SER A 71 -11.95 2.53 4.11
C SER A 71 -12.93 2.79 2.97
N LEU A 72 -13.57 3.96 3.03
CA LEU A 72 -14.37 4.52 1.95
C LEU A 72 -13.73 5.81 1.43
N TYR A 73 -13.91 6.11 0.16
CA TYR A 73 -13.61 7.44 -0.37
C TYR A 73 -14.88 8.29 -0.39
N MET A 74 -14.73 9.59 -0.13
CA MET A 74 -15.81 10.54 -0.31
C MET A 74 -16.29 10.52 -1.77
N GLY A 75 -17.61 10.51 -1.98
CA GLY A 75 -18.19 10.34 -3.32
C GLY A 75 -18.27 8.87 -3.78
N SER A 76 -17.99 7.89 -2.89
CA SER A 76 -18.37 6.49 -3.13
C SER A 76 -19.88 6.38 -3.30
N ARG A 77 -20.34 5.34 -4.04
CA ARG A 77 -21.78 5.08 -4.25
C ARG A 77 -22.48 4.50 -3.02
N VAL A 78 -21.71 4.27 -1.95
CA VAL A 78 -22.21 3.67 -0.70
C VAL A 78 -23.11 4.65 0.03
N GLN A 79 -24.33 4.23 0.32
CA GLN A 79 -25.34 5.00 1.07
C GLN A 79 -25.73 4.26 2.35
N GLY A 80 -26.49 4.91 3.23
CA GLY A 80 -26.98 4.30 4.48
C GLY A 80 -25.91 4.10 5.54
N LEU A 81 -24.87 4.92 5.54
CA LEU A 81 -23.77 4.89 6.49
C LEU A 81 -24.23 5.34 7.88
N ARG A 82 -23.88 4.58 8.92
CA ARG A 82 -24.10 4.97 10.31
C ARG A 82 -22.82 5.56 10.89
N SER A 83 -22.84 6.84 11.27
CA SER A 83 -21.68 7.51 11.87
C SER A 83 -21.34 6.89 13.24
N LEU A 84 -20.06 6.65 13.47
CA LEU A 84 -19.50 6.15 14.74
C LEU A 84 -18.57 7.18 15.40
N GLY A 85 -18.33 8.33 14.77
CA GLY A 85 -17.44 9.37 15.26
C GLY A 85 -16.19 9.55 14.41
N ASN A 86 -15.09 9.98 15.02
CA ASN A 86 -13.83 10.27 14.34
C ASN A 86 -12.66 9.60 15.04
N VAL A 87 -11.61 9.26 14.26
CA VAL A 87 -10.33 8.76 14.78
C VAL A 87 -9.16 9.48 14.14
N VAL A 88 -8.02 9.51 14.82
CA VAL A 88 -6.76 9.90 14.20
C VAL A 88 -6.22 8.70 13.42
N SER A 89 -6.05 8.88 12.11
CA SER A 89 -5.49 7.88 11.20
C SER A 89 -4.09 8.28 10.74
N ARG A 90 -3.24 7.28 10.53
CA ARG A 90 -1.92 7.43 9.92
C ARG A 90 -1.89 6.67 8.60
N ASP A 91 -1.46 7.33 7.53
CA ASP A 91 -1.33 6.68 6.23
C ASP A 91 0.05 6.03 5.99
N ALA A 92 0.17 5.38 4.83
CA ALA A 92 1.39 4.71 4.40
C ALA A 92 2.60 5.65 4.22
N ALA A 93 2.37 6.93 4.00
CA ALA A 93 3.39 7.99 3.89
C ALA A 93 3.76 8.61 5.25
N GLY A 94 3.10 8.18 6.34
CA GLY A 94 3.32 8.67 7.69
C GLY A 94 2.54 9.94 8.04
N ASN A 95 1.66 10.42 7.15
CA ASN A 95 0.80 11.55 7.42
C ASN A 95 -0.28 11.19 8.44
N LEU A 96 -0.67 12.16 9.27
CA LEU A 96 -1.71 12.01 10.28
C LEU A 96 -2.87 12.95 9.94
N ASP A 97 -4.10 12.46 10.07
CA ASP A 97 -5.31 13.27 9.97
C ASP A 97 -6.45 12.66 10.79
N THR A 98 -7.45 13.46 11.11
CA THR A 98 -8.68 13.02 11.75
C THR A 98 -9.68 12.62 10.68
N VAL A 99 -10.06 11.35 10.64
CA VAL A 99 -11.00 10.79 9.68
C VAL A 99 -12.29 10.35 10.36
N ALA A 100 -13.41 10.53 9.67
CA ALA A 100 -14.69 9.99 10.12
C ALA A 100 -14.68 8.47 10.07
N VAL A 101 -15.40 7.84 10.98
CA VAL A 101 -15.61 6.39 11.03
C VAL A 101 -17.08 6.08 10.94
N VAL A 102 -17.43 5.12 10.12
CA VAL A 102 -18.80 4.72 9.83
C VAL A 102 -18.94 3.21 9.88
N GLU A 103 -20.12 2.75 10.23
CA GLU A 103 -20.55 1.38 10.00
C GLU A 103 -21.26 1.33 8.64
N LEU A 104 -20.86 0.36 7.84
CA LEU A 104 -21.49 0.10 6.55
C LEU A 104 -22.82 -0.64 6.74
N PRO A 105 -23.79 -0.41 5.87
CA PRO A 105 -24.85 -1.39 5.66
C PRO A 105 -24.24 -2.75 5.32
N SER A 106 -25.08 -3.80 5.37
CA SER A 106 -24.66 -5.16 5.03
C SER A 106 -23.77 -5.22 3.78
N LEU A 107 -22.56 -5.76 3.94
CA LEU A 107 -21.55 -5.94 2.90
C LEU A 107 -21.58 -7.37 2.41
N THR A 108 -21.61 -7.60 1.09
CA THR A 108 -21.62 -8.95 0.51
C THR A 108 -20.40 -9.19 -0.37
N LEU A 109 -19.68 -10.28 -0.13
CA LEU A 109 -18.57 -10.77 -0.95
C LEU A 109 -18.87 -12.21 -1.36
N GLY A 110 -19.02 -12.48 -2.65
CA GLY A 110 -19.47 -13.79 -3.11
C GLY A 110 -20.80 -14.16 -2.45
N LYS A 111 -20.83 -15.27 -1.70
CA LYS A 111 -22.00 -15.75 -0.95
C LYS A 111 -22.03 -15.26 0.51
N LEU A 112 -20.93 -14.67 0.97
CA LEU A 112 -20.78 -14.21 2.34
C LEU A 112 -21.38 -12.82 2.51
N THR A 113 -22.26 -12.67 3.48
CA THR A 113 -22.74 -11.37 3.95
C THR A 113 -22.07 -11.05 5.28
N ILE A 114 -21.59 -9.82 5.39
CA ILE A 114 -20.90 -9.28 6.56
C ILE A 114 -21.68 -8.07 7.06
N ASP A 115 -22.14 -8.15 8.30
CA ASP A 115 -22.88 -7.06 8.95
C ASP A 115 -21.99 -6.36 9.98
N HIS A 116 -22.27 -5.08 10.23
CA HIS A 116 -21.54 -4.22 11.16
C HIS A 116 -20.07 -3.96 10.77
N TYR A 117 -19.75 -4.02 9.46
CA TYR A 117 -18.40 -3.71 9.00
C TYR A 117 -18.12 -2.21 9.15
N VAL A 118 -17.02 -1.90 9.81
CA VAL A 118 -16.62 -0.52 10.12
C VAL A 118 -15.52 -0.05 9.17
N ALA A 119 -15.67 1.15 8.63
CA ALA A 119 -14.71 1.74 7.70
C ALA A 119 -14.41 3.21 8.04
N SER A 120 -13.18 3.63 7.74
CA SER A 120 -12.80 5.05 7.76
C SER A 120 -13.25 5.74 6.49
N VAL A 121 -13.65 7.02 6.58
CA VAL A 121 -14.06 7.82 5.41
C VAL A 121 -12.99 8.85 5.11
N PHE A 122 -12.35 8.74 3.95
CA PHE A 122 -11.34 9.69 3.50
C PHE A 122 -11.97 10.80 2.65
N GLN A 123 -11.64 12.04 2.95
CA GLN A 123 -12.10 13.25 2.26
C GLN A 123 -11.46 13.43 0.86
N ARG A 124 -10.76 12.42 0.37
CA ARG A 124 -10.17 12.42 -0.98
C ARG A 124 -11.17 11.98 -2.02
N GLU A 125 -11.08 12.57 -3.19
CA GLU A 125 -11.72 12.02 -4.36
C GLU A 125 -11.12 10.66 -4.71
N LYS A 126 -11.93 9.81 -5.33
CA LYS A 126 -11.51 8.48 -5.78
C LYS A 126 -10.21 8.55 -6.59
N PRO A 127 -9.24 7.67 -6.34
CA PRO A 127 -8.08 7.53 -7.22
C PRO A 127 -8.51 7.17 -8.64
N ARG A 128 -7.57 7.25 -9.58
CA ARG A 128 -7.78 6.86 -10.99
C ARG A 128 -8.41 5.46 -11.12
N TYR A 129 -8.03 4.55 -10.24
CA TYR A 129 -8.60 3.20 -10.18
C TYR A 129 -9.94 3.29 -9.45
N THR A 130 -10.98 3.02 -10.22
CA THR A 130 -12.37 3.11 -9.77
C THR A 130 -12.72 1.97 -8.82
N TYR A 131 -12.39 2.10 -7.56
CA TYR A 131 -12.96 1.30 -6.50
C TYR A 131 -13.70 2.20 -5.51
N ASP A 132 -14.68 1.64 -4.84
CA ASP A 132 -15.57 2.36 -3.93
C ASP A 132 -15.07 2.32 -2.50
N ALA A 133 -14.40 1.22 -2.14
CA ALA A 133 -13.95 0.96 -0.78
C ALA A 133 -12.68 0.09 -0.75
N ILE A 134 -12.00 0.10 0.40
CA ILE A 134 -10.90 -0.79 0.74
C ILE A 134 -11.41 -1.81 1.75
N LEU A 135 -11.09 -3.08 1.52
CA LEU A 135 -11.19 -4.14 2.51
C LEU A 135 -9.82 -4.27 3.20
N GLY A 136 -9.80 -4.03 4.50
CA GLY A 136 -8.58 -4.08 5.29
C GLY A 136 -8.23 -5.48 5.79
N PHE A 137 -7.11 -5.57 6.49
CA PHE A 137 -6.65 -6.81 7.13
C PHE A 137 -7.56 -7.26 8.28
N ASP A 138 -8.41 -6.39 8.79
CA ASP A 138 -9.42 -6.69 9.80
C ASP A 138 -10.28 -7.91 9.43
N LEU A 139 -10.66 -8.08 8.17
CA LEU A 139 -11.37 -9.27 7.68
C LEU A 139 -10.62 -10.57 8.01
N LEU A 140 -9.32 -10.59 7.75
CA LEU A 140 -8.47 -11.77 7.93
C LEU A 140 -8.01 -11.93 9.38
N ASN A 141 -7.93 -10.84 10.12
CA ASN A 141 -7.53 -10.85 11.52
C ASN A 141 -8.65 -11.34 12.46
N LYS A 142 -9.91 -11.37 11.99
CA LYS A 142 -11.10 -11.74 12.79
C LYS A 142 -11.73 -13.08 12.43
N GLY A 143 -10.93 -14.00 11.92
CA GLY A 143 -11.35 -15.39 11.73
C GLY A 143 -11.71 -15.75 10.30
N LEU A 144 -11.24 -14.99 9.32
CA LEU A 144 -11.22 -15.43 7.93
C LEU A 144 -9.80 -15.74 7.48
N CYS A 145 -9.70 -16.73 6.59
CA CYS A 145 -8.48 -17.06 5.87
C CYS A 145 -8.74 -16.90 4.38
N CYS A 146 -7.70 -16.54 3.61
CA CYS A 146 -7.84 -16.47 2.16
C CYS A 146 -6.66 -17.07 1.44
N LYS A 147 -6.90 -17.56 0.20
CA LYS A 147 -5.88 -17.89 -0.79
C LYS A 147 -6.16 -17.09 -2.04
N ILE A 148 -5.15 -16.41 -2.56
CA ILE A 148 -5.24 -15.53 -3.72
C ILE A 148 -4.43 -16.13 -4.86
N ASP A 149 -5.07 -16.37 -5.98
CA ASP A 149 -4.44 -16.77 -7.24
C ASP A 149 -4.74 -15.71 -8.31
N ALA A 150 -3.77 -14.80 -8.50
CA ALA A 150 -3.90 -13.73 -9.48
C ALA A 150 -3.86 -14.23 -10.93
N ARG A 151 -3.15 -15.34 -11.20
CA ARG A 151 -3.05 -15.95 -12.54
C ARG A 151 -4.38 -16.55 -12.98
N GLN A 152 -5.09 -17.16 -12.06
CA GLN A 152 -6.40 -17.78 -12.30
C GLN A 152 -7.57 -16.82 -12.07
N GLY A 153 -7.33 -15.64 -11.47
CA GLY A 153 -8.36 -14.62 -11.23
C GLY A 153 -9.37 -14.99 -10.15
N TRP A 154 -8.95 -15.68 -9.09
CA TRP A 154 -9.84 -16.02 -7.98
C TRP A 154 -9.18 -15.87 -6.61
N MET A 155 -10.02 -15.76 -5.60
CA MET A 155 -9.67 -15.83 -4.19
C MET A 155 -10.59 -16.82 -3.47
N ILE A 156 -10.02 -17.76 -2.71
CA ILE A 156 -10.78 -18.56 -1.76
C ILE A 156 -10.86 -17.78 -0.45
N LEU A 157 -12.06 -17.69 0.11
CA LEU A 157 -12.33 -17.12 1.43
C LEU A 157 -13.01 -18.18 2.31
N THR A 158 -12.56 -18.35 3.56
CA THR A 158 -13.08 -19.35 4.47
C THR A 158 -12.90 -18.97 5.93
N ASP A 159 -13.82 -19.42 6.80
CA ASP A 159 -13.72 -19.39 8.26
C ASP A 159 -13.28 -20.73 8.86
N ARG A 160 -13.04 -21.76 8.03
CA ARG A 160 -12.56 -23.07 8.51
C ARG A 160 -11.11 -22.96 8.96
N ARG A 161 -10.87 -23.25 10.24
CA ARG A 161 -9.57 -23.06 10.90
C ARG A 161 -8.44 -23.92 10.33
N ASP A 162 -8.76 -25.11 9.86
CA ASP A 162 -7.84 -26.14 9.39
C ASP A 162 -7.70 -26.20 7.85
N TYR A 163 -8.53 -25.45 7.13
CA TYR A 163 -8.60 -25.53 5.67
C TYR A 163 -7.25 -25.31 4.98
N PHE A 164 -6.41 -24.42 5.52
CA PHE A 164 -5.08 -24.12 5.01
C PHE A 164 -3.92 -24.61 5.92
N ASP A 165 -4.15 -25.60 6.78
CA ASP A 165 -3.09 -26.12 7.66
C ASP A 165 -1.99 -26.87 6.90
N HIS A 166 -2.34 -27.48 5.76
CA HIS A 166 -1.43 -28.19 4.87
C HIS A 166 -1.21 -27.45 3.55
N GLU A 167 -1.27 -26.11 3.58
CA GLU A 167 -1.08 -25.31 2.39
C GLU A 167 0.34 -25.52 1.82
N PRO A 168 0.47 -25.81 0.50
CA PRO A 168 1.77 -25.97 -0.13
C PRO A 168 2.52 -24.65 -0.20
N GLY A 169 3.84 -24.73 -0.40
CA GLY A 169 4.71 -23.56 -0.49
C GLY A 169 5.45 -23.26 0.80
N VAL A 170 6.05 -22.08 0.86
CA VAL A 170 6.89 -21.64 1.96
C VAL A 170 6.13 -20.65 2.85
N GLY A 171 5.91 -21.02 4.11
CA GLY A 171 5.12 -20.24 5.06
C GLY A 171 5.97 -19.45 6.05
N LEU A 172 5.74 -18.15 6.14
CA LEU A 172 6.29 -17.27 7.17
C LEU A 172 5.25 -16.97 8.25
N HIS A 173 5.67 -17.02 9.51
CA HIS A 173 4.86 -16.47 10.59
C HIS A 173 4.83 -14.96 10.53
N TYR A 174 3.63 -14.37 10.72
CA TYR A 174 3.51 -12.93 10.85
C TYR A 174 3.20 -12.52 12.30
N ARG A 175 3.62 -11.31 12.65
CA ARG A 175 3.23 -10.62 13.87
C ARG A 175 2.34 -9.44 13.51
N LEU A 176 1.37 -9.14 14.37
CA LEU A 176 0.55 -7.95 14.21
C LEU A 176 1.26 -6.76 14.86
N LYS A 177 1.47 -5.72 14.06
CA LYS A 177 1.80 -4.38 14.55
C LYS A 177 0.75 -3.44 14.01
N TRP A 178 0.11 -2.67 14.87
CA TRP A 178 -0.98 -1.78 14.46
C TRP A 178 -2.09 -2.50 13.69
N PHE A 179 -2.37 -3.76 14.09
CA PHE A 179 -3.37 -4.65 13.50
C PHE A 179 -3.11 -5.09 12.05
N VAL A 180 -1.91 -4.87 11.50
CA VAL A 180 -1.49 -5.33 10.16
C VAL A 180 -0.34 -6.33 10.25
N PRO A 181 -0.16 -7.21 9.23
CA PRO A 181 0.74 -8.37 9.30
C PRO A 181 2.18 -7.99 8.93
N TYR A 182 3.13 -8.26 9.81
CA TYR A 182 4.56 -8.12 9.56
C TYR A 182 5.23 -9.50 9.53
N VAL A 183 6.04 -9.75 8.52
CA VAL A 183 6.84 -10.96 8.33
C VAL A 183 8.33 -10.63 8.35
N LEU A 184 9.16 -11.64 8.60
CA LEU A 184 10.62 -11.51 8.53
C LEU A 184 11.13 -12.04 7.19
N VAL A 185 11.83 -11.20 6.43
CA VAL A 185 12.49 -11.58 5.17
C VAL A 185 13.96 -11.19 5.21
N SER A 186 14.76 -11.70 4.28
CA SER A 186 16.18 -11.33 4.20
C SER A 186 16.50 -10.69 2.85
N PRO A 187 16.54 -9.33 2.80
CA PRO A 187 16.90 -8.60 1.57
C PRO A 187 18.39 -8.68 1.26
N PHE A 188 19.23 -8.90 2.26
CA PHE A 188 20.67 -9.01 2.10
C PHE A 188 21.23 -10.26 2.77
N LYS A 189 22.44 -10.64 2.38
CA LYS A 189 23.15 -11.76 3.01
C LYS A 189 23.38 -11.48 4.50
N ARG A 190 22.88 -12.35 5.38
CA ARG A 190 22.99 -12.25 6.86
C ARG A 190 22.23 -11.09 7.49
N HIS A 191 21.28 -10.48 6.78
CA HIS A 191 20.42 -9.42 7.30
C HIS A 191 18.96 -9.78 7.11
N THR A 192 18.20 -9.68 8.17
CA THR A 192 16.74 -9.79 8.16
C THR A 192 16.11 -8.43 8.33
N ASP A 193 14.99 -8.21 7.68
CA ASP A 193 14.14 -7.04 7.82
C ASP A 193 12.73 -7.46 8.18
N GLU A 194 12.06 -6.71 9.03
CA GLU A 194 10.67 -6.93 9.38
C GLU A 194 9.80 -6.08 8.47
N VAL A 195 9.04 -6.73 7.62
CA VAL A 195 8.33 -6.08 6.52
C VAL A 195 6.82 -6.27 6.65
N LEU A 196 6.07 -5.22 6.35
CA LEU A 196 4.63 -5.26 6.22
C LEU A 196 4.26 -6.06 4.96
N PHE A 197 3.39 -7.05 5.09
CA PHE A 197 2.76 -7.68 3.93
C PHE A 197 1.56 -6.85 3.50
N ASP A 198 1.69 -6.13 2.39
CA ASP A 198 0.84 -5.00 2.01
C ASP A 198 0.34 -5.14 0.56
N THR A 199 -0.82 -5.76 0.37
CA THR A 199 -1.44 -5.88 -0.97
C THR A 199 -1.96 -4.57 -1.53
N GLY A 200 -2.01 -3.50 -0.74
CA GLY A 200 -2.25 -2.13 -1.20
C GLY A 200 -1.03 -1.50 -1.88
N SER A 201 0.18 -2.04 -1.65
CA SER A 201 1.41 -1.65 -2.33
C SER A 201 1.62 -2.44 -3.62
N ARG A 202 2.01 -1.75 -4.70
CA ARG A 202 2.22 -2.40 -6.01
C ARG A 202 3.59 -3.04 -6.18
N GLN A 203 4.60 -2.57 -5.45
CA GLN A 203 5.96 -3.06 -5.60
C GLN A 203 6.18 -4.39 -4.91
N LEU A 204 7.04 -5.24 -5.47
CA LEU A 204 7.41 -6.48 -4.79
C LEU A 204 8.08 -6.19 -3.44
N PHE A 205 8.99 -5.24 -3.40
CA PHE A 205 9.69 -4.86 -2.18
C PHE A 205 10.04 -3.37 -2.16
N THR A 206 9.74 -2.73 -1.06
CA THR A 206 10.27 -1.41 -0.68
C THR A 206 10.88 -1.52 0.70
N MET A 207 11.97 -0.80 0.96
CA MET A 207 12.70 -0.88 2.21
C MET A 207 12.59 0.42 3.00
N ASN A 208 12.40 0.34 4.31
CA ASN A 208 12.51 1.50 5.18
C ASN A 208 13.93 2.09 5.09
N LYS A 209 14.02 3.43 4.95
CA LYS A 209 15.32 4.10 4.76
C LYS A 209 16.25 3.91 5.95
N GLU A 210 15.72 3.99 7.17
CA GLU A 210 16.55 3.79 8.39
C GLU A 210 17.05 2.35 8.48
N SER A 211 16.20 1.37 8.13
CA SER A 211 16.59 -0.04 8.06
C SER A 211 17.70 -0.25 7.03
N PHE A 212 17.58 0.35 5.84
CA PHE A 212 18.62 0.33 4.81
C PHE A 212 19.95 0.91 5.36
N ASP A 213 19.92 2.09 5.98
CA ASP A 213 21.11 2.76 6.49
C ASP A 213 21.84 1.90 7.55
N VAL A 214 21.10 1.26 8.45
CA VAL A 214 21.65 0.33 9.44
C VAL A 214 22.36 -0.85 8.78
N HIS A 215 21.78 -1.40 7.69
CA HIS A 215 22.41 -2.53 6.98
C HIS A 215 23.60 -2.08 6.13
N ALA A 216 23.50 -0.93 5.46
CA ALA A 216 24.58 -0.36 4.65
C ALA A 216 25.81 -0.03 5.51
N TYR A 217 25.60 0.55 6.69
CA TYR A 217 26.68 0.81 7.66
C TYR A 217 27.44 -0.46 8.07
N LYS A 218 26.72 -1.59 8.21
CA LYS A 218 27.29 -2.86 8.66
C LYS A 218 27.94 -3.70 7.56
N SER A 219 27.65 -3.42 6.28
CA SER A 219 28.03 -4.33 5.19
C SER A 219 28.25 -3.62 3.86
N LYS A 220 29.49 -3.68 3.36
CA LYS A 220 29.83 -3.22 2.00
C LYS A 220 29.04 -3.95 0.90
N ASN A 221 28.56 -5.18 1.13
CA ASN A 221 27.70 -5.92 0.19
C ASN A 221 26.34 -5.24 -0.01
N VAL A 222 25.86 -4.46 0.96
CA VAL A 222 24.63 -3.69 0.80
C VAL A 222 24.85 -2.52 -0.16
N GLU A 223 25.94 -1.76 0.05
CA GLU A 223 26.31 -0.62 -0.82
C GLU A 223 26.58 -1.06 -2.26
N SER A 224 27.15 -2.24 -2.49
CA SER A 224 27.45 -2.75 -3.85
C SER A 224 26.18 -3.06 -4.67
N GLN A 225 25.00 -3.10 -4.04
CA GLN A 225 23.72 -3.34 -4.69
C GLN A 225 22.95 -2.03 -4.95
N VAL A 226 23.50 -0.88 -4.58
CA VAL A 226 22.91 0.44 -4.85
C VAL A 226 23.12 0.82 -6.31
N GLU A 227 22.05 1.14 -7.03
CA GLU A 227 22.08 1.63 -8.42
C GLU A 227 22.16 3.17 -8.46
N GLU A 228 21.34 3.88 -7.65
CA GLU A 228 21.29 5.35 -7.66
C GLU A 228 20.74 5.88 -6.32
N ARG A 229 21.08 7.14 -5.97
CA ARG A 229 20.52 7.88 -4.84
C ARG A 229 19.93 9.20 -5.34
N VAL A 230 18.69 9.47 -4.99
CA VAL A 230 17.97 10.68 -5.43
C VAL A 230 17.18 11.24 -4.25
N ASN A 231 17.21 12.58 -4.08
CA ASN A 231 16.32 13.22 -3.14
C ASN A 231 14.96 13.46 -3.79
N GLY A 232 13.86 13.06 -3.15
CA GLY A 232 12.51 13.26 -3.67
C GLY A 232 11.42 12.63 -2.82
N SER A 233 10.19 12.73 -3.32
CA SER A 233 9.00 12.06 -2.78
C SER A 233 8.50 11.03 -3.77
N PHE A 234 8.33 9.82 -3.30
CA PHE A 234 7.84 8.71 -4.13
C PHE A 234 6.50 8.16 -3.64
N THR A 235 6.36 7.94 -2.31
CA THR A 235 5.16 7.33 -1.73
C THR A 235 4.03 8.35 -1.63
N ILE A 236 2.84 7.96 -2.10
CA ILE A 236 1.61 8.69 -1.87
C ILE A 236 0.70 7.79 -1.04
N GLY A 237 0.45 8.20 0.20
CA GLY A 237 -0.50 7.57 1.09
C GLY A 237 -1.93 8.11 0.88
N GLN A 238 -2.87 7.63 1.68
CA GLN A 238 -4.27 8.08 1.61
C GLN A 238 -4.45 9.55 2.00
N LEU A 239 -3.58 10.09 2.84
CA LEU A 239 -3.64 11.47 3.33
C LEU A 239 -2.70 12.43 2.60
N GLY A 240 -1.78 11.94 1.77
CA GLY A 240 -0.88 12.78 0.99
C GLY A 240 0.41 12.11 0.56
N ALA A 241 1.29 12.88 -0.06
CA ALA A 241 2.63 12.43 -0.41
C ALA A 241 3.54 12.43 0.83
N GLU A 242 4.51 11.50 0.87
CA GLU A 242 5.58 11.54 1.87
C GLU A 242 6.44 12.80 1.72
N ARG A 243 7.11 13.19 2.79
CA ARG A 243 8.06 14.31 2.75
C ARG A 243 9.26 13.95 1.87
N PRO A 244 9.78 14.90 1.07
CA PRO A 244 10.99 14.66 0.28
C PRO A 244 12.16 14.21 1.16
N SER A 245 12.84 13.16 0.73
CA SER A 245 14.00 12.60 1.41
C SER A 245 14.91 11.89 0.41
N GLU A 246 16.08 11.41 0.87
CA GLU A 246 16.91 10.55 0.05
C GLU A 246 16.20 9.21 -0.19
N VAL A 247 16.00 8.88 -1.47
CA VAL A 247 15.53 7.58 -1.95
C VAL A 247 16.72 6.84 -2.56
N VAL A 248 16.97 5.63 -2.06
CA VAL A 248 18.04 4.76 -2.56
C VAL A 248 17.42 3.71 -3.48
N PHE A 249 17.84 3.68 -4.71
CA PHE A 249 17.50 2.64 -5.67
C PHE A 249 18.52 1.52 -5.61
N MET A 250 18.07 0.29 -5.56
CA MET A 250 18.94 -0.88 -5.42
C MET A 250 18.44 -2.04 -6.28
N LYS A 251 19.39 -2.85 -6.72
CA LYS A 251 19.14 -4.16 -7.34
C LYS A 251 19.65 -5.22 -6.39
N LEU A 252 18.70 -5.81 -5.65
CA LEU A 252 19.02 -6.90 -4.72
C LEU A 252 19.41 -8.15 -5.51
N ASP A 253 20.52 -8.76 -5.15
CA ASP A 253 20.89 -10.08 -5.66
C ASP A 253 19.78 -11.09 -5.41
N ARG A 254 19.17 -10.99 -4.21
CA ARG A 254 18.02 -11.81 -3.81
C ARG A 254 17.27 -11.18 -2.64
N LEU A 255 15.96 -11.39 -2.63
CA LEU A 255 15.09 -11.21 -1.48
C LEU A 255 14.64 -12.61 -1.03
N LYS A 256 15.00 -13.04 0.18
CA LYS A 256 14.63 -14.35 0.70
C LYS A 256 13.31 -14.31 1.48
N TRP A 257 12.40 -15.16 1.05
CA TRP A 257 11.20 -15.56 1.79
C TRP A 257 11.47 -16.94 2.40
N ASP A 258 12.12 -16.97 3.57
CA ASP A 258 12.67 -18.15 4.22
C ASP A 258 13.59 -18.98 3.27
N THR A 259 13.16 -20.16 2.83
CA THR A 259 13.91 -21.03 1.91
C THR A 259 13.79 -20.61 0.44
N PHE A 260 12.73 -19.87 0.07
CA PHE A 260 12.52 -19.37 -1.29
C PHE A 260 13.26 -18.05 -1.55
N SER A 261 13.67 -17.81 -2.78
CA SER A 261 14.41 -16.60 -3.19
C SER A 261 13.82 -15.93 -4.43
N PHE A 262 13.47 -14.65 -4.31
CA PHE A 262 13.25 -13.76 -5.44
C PHE A 262 14.59 -13.15 -5.82
N LYS A 263 15.08 -13.42 -7.05
CA LYS A 263 16.39 -12.97 -7.54
C LYS A 263 16.26 -11.71 -8.39
N SER A 264 17.31 -10.90 -8.43
CA SER A 264 17.40 -9.68 -9.26
C SER A 264 16.23 -8.71 -8.99
N VAL A 265 15.91 -8.48 -7.71
CA VAL A 265 14.80 -7.62 -7.29
C VAL A 265 15.24 -6.16 -7.29
N ARG A 266 14.66 -5.33 -8.15
CA ARG A 266 14.80 -3.88 -8.02
C ARG A 266 13.85 -3.37 -6.96
N ALA A 267 14.41 -2.61 -6.04
CA ALA A 267 13.73 -2.04 -4.89
C ALA A 267 14.15 -0.60 -4.66
N MET A 268 13.43 0.11 -3.83
CA MET A 268 13.79 1.45 -3.40
C MET A 268 13.47 1.65 -1.92
N THR A 269 14.07 2.68 -1.33
CA THR A 269 13.76 3.05 0.04
C THR A 269 12.55 3.97 0.12
N THR A 270 11.85 3.93 1.26
CA THR A 270 10.73 4.79 1.66
C THR A 270 10.91 5.24 3.11
N GLN A 271 10.28 6.36 3.48
CA GLN A 271 10.21 6.79 4.89
C GLN A 271 9.25 5.93 5.72
N GLY A 272 8.31 5.24 5.07
CA GLY A 272 7.39 4.33 5.74
C GLY A 272 8.02 2.98 6.09
N ALA A 273 7.21 2.03 6.53
CA ALA A 273 7.66 0.66 6.83
C ALA A 273 8.20 -0.03 5.57
N SER A 274 9.16 -0.94 5.74
CA SER A 274 9.49 -1.91 4.69
C SER A 274 8.26 -2.71 4.31
N ARG A 275 8.07 -3.03 3.01
CA ARG A 275 6.86 -3.71 2.51
C ARG A 275 7.19 -4.77 1.47
N ILE A 276 6.38 -5.84 1.49
CA ILE A 276 6.18 -6.72 0.35
C ILE A 276 4.78 -6.46 -0.19
N GLY A 277 4.70 -6.06 -1.46
CA GLY A 277 3.44 -5.67 -2.08
C GLY A 277 2.84 -6.75 -3.00
N ALA A 278 1.71 -6.40 -3.60
CA ALA A 278 0.87 -7.33 -4.36
C ALA A 278 1.55 -7.89 -5.61
N SER A 279 2.61 -7.26 -6.15
CA SER A 279 3.32 -7.86 -7.29
C SER A 279 4.00 -9.21 -6.97
N ILE A 280 4.07 -9.64 -5.71
CA ILE A 280 4.43 -11.02 -5.35
C ILE A 280 3.51 -12.04 -6.04
N LEU A 281 2.24 -11.68 -6.27
CA LEU A 281 1.24 -12.52 -6.94
C LEU A 281 1.53 -12.77 -8.43
N ARG A 282 2.44 -12.05 -9.04
CA ARG A 282 2.91 -12.36 -10.41
C ARG A 282 3.69 -13.67 -10.46
N TYR A 283 4.28 -14.09 -9.33
CA TYR A 283 5.22 -15.19 -9.22
C TYR A 283 4.63 -16.43 -8.54
N GLY A 284 3.52 -16.30 -7.85
CA GLY A 284 2.90 -17.41 -7.14
C GLY A 284 1.59 -17.05 -6.47
N THR A 285 0.95 -18.04 -5.85
CA THR A 285 -0.21 -17.82 -5.00
C THR A 285 0.21 -17.40 -3.60
N VAL A 286 -0.64 -16.64 -2.95
CA VAL A 286 -0.48 -16.24 -1.54
C VAL A 286 -1.65 -16.77 -0.74
N THR A 287 -1.36 -17.48 0.37
CA THR A 287 -2.36 -17.92 1.32
C THR A 287 -2.12 -17.26 2.67
N ILE A 288 -3.14 -16.59 3.20
CA ILE A 288 -3.12 -15.97 4.53
C ILE A 288 -4.00 -16.80 5.45
N ASN A 289 -3.36 -17.51 6.38
CA ASN A 289 -4.03 -18.25 7.43
C ASN A 289 -4.04 -17.41 8.72
N GLY A 290 -5.14 -16.71 8.96
CA GLY A 290 -5.31 -15.83 10.10
C GLY A 290 -5.27 -16.59 11.45
N PHE A 291 -5.77 -17.83 11.51
CA PHE A 291 -5.79 -18.64 12.72
C PHE A 291 -4.39 -19.10 13.14
N ARG A 292 -3.53 -19.44 12.17
CA ARG A 292 -2.13 -19.87 12.42
C ARG A 292 -1.14 -18.72 12.40
N ARG A 293 -1.59 -17.52 12.03
CA ARG A 293 -0.74 -16.34 11.79
C ARG A 293 0.43 -16.65 10.86
N LYS A 294 0.09 -17.28 9.71
CA LYS A 294 1.04 -17.62 8.66
C LYS A 294 0.61 -17.06 7.31
N ILE A 295 1.58 -16.62 6.54
CA ILE A 295 1.43 -16.27 5.13
C ILE A 295 2.29 -17.25 4.35
N PHE A 296 1.67 -18.00 3.42
CA PHE A 296 2.34 -18.95 2.55
C PHE A 296 2.49 -18.33 1.16
N PHE A 297 3.64 -18.53 0.57
CA PHE A 297 3.90 -18.25 -0.84
C PHE A 297 4.18 -19.55 -1.55
N GLN A 298 3.42 -19.84 -2.62
CA GLN A 298 3.63 -20.99 -3.48
C GLN A 298 3.97 -20.52 -4.89
N PRO A 299 5.20 -20.72 -5.39
CA PRO A 299 5.58 -20.29 -6.72
C PRO A 299 4.78 -21.06 -7.79
N TYR A 300 4.36 -20.36 -8.85
CA TYR A 300 3.62 -20.99 -9.96
C TYR A 300 4.44 -22.04 -10.71
N GLU A 301 5.72 -21.76 -10.90
CA GLU A 301 6.62 -22.64 -11.68
C GLU A 301 7.35 -23.66 -10.78
N GLY A 302 7.05 -23.70 -9.49
CA GLY A 302 7.75 -24.54 -8.52
C GLY A 302 9.19 -24.05 -8.26
N GLY A 303 10.04 -24.96 -7.70
CA GLY A 303 11.44 -24.62 -7.39
C GLY A 303 11.61 -23.81 -6.10
N ASP A 304 12.85 -23.37 -5.86
CA ASP A 304 13.28 -22.62 -4.68
C ASP A 304 13.58 -21.13 -4.96
N SER A 305 13.42 -20.72 -6.21
CA SER A 305 13.71 -19.34 -6.62
C SER A 305 13.01 -18.94 -7.92
N VAL A 306 12.88 -17.62 -8.12
CA VAL A 306 12.37 -17.02 -9.36
C VAL A 306 13.17 -15.77 -9.70
N GLU A 307 13.43 -15.57 -11.02
CA GLU A 307 13.99 -14.30 -11.52
C GLU A 307 12.88 -13.26 -11.68
N VAL A 308 13.03 -12.14 -10.97
CA VAL A 308 12.01 -11.10 -10.91
C VAL A 308 12.13 -10.11 -12.06
N ASN A 309 13.31 -9.58 -12.29
CA ASN A 309 13.62 -8.63 -13.38
C ASN A 309 12.59 -7.48 -13.50
N ASN A 310 12.06 -7.01 -12.38
CA ASN A 310 11.13 -5.91 -12.37
C ASN A 310 11.79 -4.59 -12.82
N LYS A 311 10.99 -3.71 -13.42
CA LYS A 311 11.44 -2.36 -13.78
C LYS A 311 11.53 -1.48 -12.53
N THR A 312 12.50 -0.57 -12.50
CA THR A 312 12.58 0.50 -11.50
C THR A 312 11.66 1.65 -11.90
N TYR A 313 11.01 2.27 -10.94
CA TYR A 313 10.32 3.53 -11.18
C TYR A 313 11.34 4.65 -11.25
N THR A 314 11.49 5.26 -12.42
CA THR A 314 12.46 6.32 -12.67
C THR A 314 11.91 7.71 -12.37
N ILE A 315 10.59 7.82 -12.29
CA ILE A 315 9.86 9.06 -12.05
C ILE A 315 8.65 8.83 -11.14
N ALA A 316 8.40 9.79 -10.25
CA ALA A 316 7.15 9.87 -9.50
C ALA A 316 6.56 11.28 -9.57
N TYR A 317 5.25 11.35 -9.71
CA TYR A 317 4.50 12.59 -9.65
C TYR A 317 3.73 12.65 -8.34
N VAL A 318 3.73 13.81 -7.70
CA VAL A 318 3.03 14.08 -6.45
C VAL A 318 2.15 15.32 -6.58
N PRO A 319 1.09 15.48 -5.77
CA PRO A 319 0.32 16.71 -5.77
C PRO A 319 1.18 17.89 -5.27
N GLY A 320 1.24 18.96 -6.04
CA GLY A 320 1.86 20.22 -5.66
C GLY A 320 0.98 21.02 -4.70
N ARG A 321 1.50 22.14 -4.21
CA ARG A 321 0.77 23.05 -3.30
C ARG A 321 -0.48 23.68 -3.93
N ASP A 322 -0.47 23.85 -5.24
CA ASP A 322 -1.59 24.36 -6.04
C ASP A 322 -2.53 23.24 -6.54
N GLY A 323 -2.32 22.01 -6.08
CA GLY A 323 -3.08 20.82 -6.46
C GLY A 323 -2.69 20.22 -7.80
N ARG A 324 -1.77 20.82 -8.57
CA ARG A 324 -1.28 20.28 -9.85
C ARG A 324 -0.24 19.18 -9.64
N PRO A 325 -0.01 18.32 -10.65
CA PRO A 325 1.06 17.33 -10.60
C PRO A 325 2.44 17.99 -10.65
N VAL A 326 3.30 17.60 -9.73
CA VAL A 326 4.70 18.00 -9.66
C VAL A 326 5.57 16.77 -9.79
N VAL A 327 6.70 16.88 -10.49
CA VAL A 327 7.73 15.82 -10.51
C VAL A 327 8.37 15.74 -9.13
N GLY A 328 7.90 14.77 -8.32
CA GLY A 328 8.33 14.58 -6.93
C GLY A 328 9.65 13.85 -6.82
N LEU A 329 9.92 12.94 -7.75
CA LEU A 329 11.17 12.18 -7.84
C LEU A 329 11.51 11.94 -9.30
N LEU A 330 12.80 12.02 -9.65
CA LEU A 330 13.28 11.78 -10.99
C LEU A 330 14.74 11.30 -10.94
N THR A 331 15.02 10.12 -11.48
CA THR A 331 16.38 9.59 -11.58
C THR A 331 17.13 10.26 -12.74
N LYS A 332 18.42 10.51 -12.57
CA LYS A 332 19.26 11.10 -13.63
C LYS A 332 19.50 10.14 -14.79
N SER A 333 19.39 8.83 -14.52
CA SER A 333 19.52 7.78 -15.51
C SER A 333 18.31 7.62 -16.42
N SER A 334 17.18 8.27 -16.11
CA SER A 334 15.92 8.13 -16.84
C SER A 334 15.89 8.83 -18.20
N ASP A 335 15.03 8.35 -19.08
CA ASP A 335 14.78 8.97 -20.39
C ASP A 335 14.11 10.33 -20.22
N GLU A 336 13.23 10.46 -19.24
CA GLU A 336 12.55 11.72 -18.92
C GLU A 336 13.51 12.82 -18.49
N TYR A 337 14.56 12.47 -17.72
CA TYR A 337 15.61 13.41 -17.36
C TYR A 337 16.42 13.84 -18.59
N ARG A 338 16.76 12.89 -19.46
CA ARG A 338 17.47 13.16 -20.74
C ARG A 338 16.61 14.02 -21.68
N ALA A 339 15.30 13.81 -21.69
CA ALA A 339 14.35 14.59 -22.47
C ALA A 339 14.15 16.03 -21.93
N GLY A 340 14.73 16.36 -20.79
CA GLY A 340 14.69 17.71 -20.22
C GLY A 340 13.74 17.91 -19.05
N LEU A 341 13.06 16.86 -18.58
CA LEU A 341 12.25 16.94 -17.35
C LEU A 341 13.16 17.12 -16.13
N ARG A 342 12.71 17.87 -15.16
CA ARG A 342 13.45 18.12 -13.91
C ARG A 342 12.54 17.91 -12.70
N GLN A 343 13.14 17.47 -11.60
CA GLN A 343 12.43 17.40 -10.33
C GLN A 343 11.95 18.80 -9.90
N GLY A 344 10.71 18.85 -9.41
CA GLY A 344 10.04 20.12 -9.08
C GLY A 344 9.33 20.78 -10.26
N ASP A 345 9.41 20.24 -11.48
CA ASP A 345 8.60 20.72 -12.60
C ASP A 345 7.12 20.44 -12.33
N THR A 346 6.28 21.44 -12.58
CA THR A 346 4.82 21.32 -12.51
C THR A 346 4.28 21.00 -13.90
N ILE A 347 3.45 19.98 -14.03
CA ILE A 347 2.81 19.63 -15.29
C ILE A 347 1.61 20.55 -15.51
N MET A 348 1.66 21.33 -16.58
CA MET A 348 0.64 22.32 -16.94
C MET A 348 -0.34 21.80 -17.99
N ALA A 349 0.16 21.02 -18.96
CA ALA A 349 -0.65 20.44 -20.04
C ALA A 349 -0.04 19.15 -20.57
N ILE A 350 -0.85 18.32 -21.22
CA ILE A 350 -0.46 17.12 -21.97
C ILE A 350 -1.05 17.25 -23.37
N ASP A 351 -0.22 17.25 -24.41
CA ASP A 351 -0.61 17.46 -25.82
C ASP A 351 -1.52 18.69 -25.99
N GLY A 352 -1.16 19.80 -25.31
CA GLY A 352 -1.90 21.06 -25.32
C GLY A 352 -3.19 21.08 -24.48
N LYS A 353 -3.63 19.93 -23.90
CA LYS A 353 -4.78 19.88 -22.99
C LYS A 353 -4.31 20.24 -21.58
N ALA A 354 -4.91 21.29 -20.99
CA ALA A 354 -4.57 21.76 -19.66
C ALA A 354 -4.82 20.67 -18.59
N VAL A 355 -3.89 20.56 -17.64
CA VAL A 355 -3.99 19.72 -16.45
C VAL A 355 -4.25 20.65 -15.25
N ALA A 356 -5.49 20.67 -14.75
CA ALA A 356 -5.87 21.57 -13.67
C ALA A 356 -5.55 20.99 -12.29
N SER A 357 -5.56 19.66 -12.14
CA SER A 357 -5.34 18.98 -10.88
C SER A 357 -4.47 17.74 -11.01
N PHE A 358 -3.95 17.26 -9.88
CA PHE A 358 -3.25 15.97 -9.82
C PHE A 358 -4.16 14.80 -10.24
N GLN A 359 -5.45 14.90 -9.96
CA GLN A 359 -6.43 13.91 -10.35
C GLN A 359 -6.67 13.88 -11.86
N ASP A 360 -6.73 15.03 -12.53
CA ASP A 360 -6.83 15.09 -13.99
C ASP A 360 -5.64 14.39 -14.64
N PHE A 361 -4.45 14.60 -14.08
CA PHE A 361 -3.23 13.93 -14.53
C PHE A 361 -3.31 12.41 -14.31
N GLN A 362 -3.78 11.95 -13.14
CA GLN A 362 -3.96 10.53 -12.86
C GLN A 362 -4.99 9.86 -13.76
N ARG A 363 -6.03 10.60 -14.16
CA ARG A 363 -7.11 10.12 -15.03
C ARG A 363 -6.78 10.23 -16.52
N TYR A 364 -5.69 10.90 -16.87
CA TYR A 364 -5.32 11.03 -18.27
C TYR A 364 -5.09 9.63 -18.90
N PRO A 365 -5.68 9.35 -20.08
CA PRO A 365 -5.66 8.01 -20.68
C PRO A 365 -4.33 7.75 -21.38
N PHE A 366 -3.24 7.69 -20.62
CA PHE A 366 -1.95 7.32 -21.16
C PHE A 366 -1.95 5.90 -21.73
N VAL A 367 -1.36 5.73 -22.88
CA VAL A 367 -1.16 4.43 -23.54
C VAL A 367 0.31 4.06 -23.43
N GLU A 368 0.62 2.83 -23.03
CA GLU A 368 1.98 2.34 -22.93
C GLU A 368 2.68 2.37 -24.29
N GLY A 369 3.93 2.86 -24.31
CA GLY A 369 4.73 3.03 -25.52
C GLY A 369 4.40 4.27 -26.36
N GLN A 370 3.35 5.03 -26.03
CA GLN A 370 3.01 6.25 -26.73
C GLN A 370 3.78 7.45 -26.17
N THR A 371 4.25 8.32 -27.07
CA THR A 371 4.92 9.59 -26.71
C THR A 371 3.91 10.74 -26.70
N TYR A 372 3.98 11.54 -25.65
CA TYR A 372 3.17 12.75 -25.40
C TYR A 372 4.08 13.96 -25.27
N THR A 373 3.52 15.15 -25.46
CA THR A 373 4.21 16.41 -25.17
C THR A 373 3.69 16.98 -23.86
N LEU A 374 4.54 17.00 -22.83
CA LEU A 374 4.23 17.68 -21.59
C LEU A 374 4.61 19.14 -21.67
N THR A 375 3.69 20.06 -21.39
CA THR A 375 4.02 21.44 -21.05
C THR A 375 4.31 21.51 -19.57
N VAL A 376 5.52 21.85 -19.19
CA VAL A 376 5.96 21.89 -17.80
C VAL A 376 6.41 23.29 -17.41
N ARG A 377 6.10 23.69 -16.17
CA ARG A 377 6.60 24.94 -15.57
C ARG A 377 7.72 24.60 -14.59
N GLY A 378 8.91 25.07 -14.87
CA GLY A 378 10.07 24.92 -14.00
C GLY A 378 9.96 25.76 -12.72
N GLN A 379 10.85 25.50 -11.75
CA GLN A 379 10.91 26.27 -10.50
C GLN A 379 11.23 27.78 -10.71
N ASN A 380 11.82 28.12 -11.84
CA ASN A 380 12.06 29.49 -12.27
C ASN A 380 10.83 30.17 -12.91
N GLY A 381 9.69 29.48 -12.95
CA GLY A 381 8.45 29.98 -13.55
C GLY A 381 8.36 29.88 -15.08
N MET A 382 9.43 29.52 -15.77
CA MET A 382 9.42 29.35 -17.23
C MET A 382 8.77 28.06 -17.66
N GLU A 383 7.95 28.16 -18.72
CA GLU A 383 7.32 27.00 -19.33
C GLU A 383 8.18 26.47 -20.49
N ARG A 384 8.17 25.13 -20.64
CA ARG A 384 8.81 24.45 -21.74
C ARG A 384 8.06 23.18 -22.09
N GLN A 385 8.29 22.69 -23.30
CA GLN A 385 7.75 21.41 -23.74
C GLN A 385 8.79 20.31 -23.58
N VAL A 386 8.35 19.15 -23.09
CA VAL A 386 9.20 17.98 -22.85
C VAL A 386 8.50 16.74 -23.43
N PRO A 387 9.16 15.97 -24.31
CA PRO A 387 8.61 14.68 -24.73
C PRO A 387 8.62 13.70 -23.57
N PHE A 388 7.55 12.92 -23.48
CA PHE A 388 7.32 11.91 -22.43
C PHE A 388 6.73 10.65 -23.05
N THR A 389 7.41 9.54 -22.92
CA THR A 389 6.90 8.22 -23.36
C THR A 389 6.41 7.43 -22.16
N ARG A 390 5.16 6.96 -22.26
CA ARG A 390 4.53 6.21 -21.16
C ARG A 390 4.99 4.77 -21.16
#